data_87ebe31749f30c7a4ffb9364aa7f2aa4
#
_entry.id   87ebe31749f30c7a4ffb9364aa7f2aa4
#
_cell.length_a   1.000
_cell.length_b   1.000
_cell.length_c   1.000
_cell.angle_alpha   90.00
_cell.angle_beta   90.00
_cell.angle_gamma   90.00
#
_symmetry.space_group_name_H-M   'P 1'
#
loop_
_entity.id
_entity.type
_entity.pdbx_description
1 polymer ?
#
loop_
_entity_poly.entity_id
_entity_poly.type
_entity_poly.pdbx_seq_one_letter_code
_entity_poly.pdbx_strand_id
1 'polypeptide(L)'
;KKLLYRSIRSRDFESIMASDDGLKPIVNDLLAVGLTLWVGDGYSGKSSIAYQIIEAVSNGAEFAGQFPTTKAHTMIIQLDEPKANAKQKWRRMQYNPNRENFKILFNFHPLMIPELEKDIVKNNTKVLVIDSLLRLVDGIQDICSAEMGLFIYRLNNLASKHNISIILIHHLNRKPQKQERRVVTKDDIYGSGYIYNGTSDCYAFWRKKEEGASEYTWILKNLKARSGIVDEDE
;
A
#
# COMPACT_ATOMS: atom_id res chain seq x y z
N LYS A 1 7.16 -4.04 31.96
CA LYS A 1 8.16 -4.56 30.99
C LYS A 1 9.27 -3.53 30.88
N LYS A 2 10.52 -3.88 31.25
CA LYS A 2 11.71 -3.04 31.04
C LYS A 2 11.93 -2.92 29.54
N LEU A 3 11.84 -1.70 29.02
CA LEU A 3 12.35 -1.36 27.68
C LEU A 3 13.87 -1.53 27.72
N LEU A 4 14.38 -2.55 27.05
CA LEU A 4 15.81 -2.76 26.86
C LEU A 4 16.28 -1.83 25.72
N TYR A 5 16.95 -0.74 26.07
CA TYR A 5 17.70 0.06 25.11
C TYR A 5 18.92 -0.75 24.68
N ARG A 6 19.02 -1.05 23.39
CA ARG A 6 20.18 -1.69 22.78
C ARG A 6 20.85 -0.66 21.87
N SER A 7 22.05 -0.21 22.24
CA SER A 7 22.87 0.59 21.32
C SER A 7 23.53 -0.31 20.27
N ILE A 8 23.53 0.10 19.03
CA ILE A 8 24.28 -0.54 17.95
C ILE A 8 25.76 -0.15 18.13
N ARG A 9 26.66 -1.14 18.24
CA ARG A 9 28.10 -0.94 18.27
C ARG A 9 28.65 -0.91 16.85
N SER A 10 29.86 -0.34 16.62
CA SER A 10 30.50 -0.29 15.31
C SER A 10 30.62 -1.66 14.64
N ARG A 11 30.98 -2.70 15.41
CA ARG A 11 31.02 -4.09 14.91
C ARG A 11 29.64 -4.64 14.50
N ASP A 12 28.57 -4.16 15.15
CA ASP A 12 27.19 -4.53 14.78
C ASP A 12 26.82 -3.86 13.44
N PHE A 13 27.31 -2.64 13.20
CA PHE A 13 27.14 -1.94 11.93
C PHE A 13 27.80 -2.68 10.78
N GLU A 14 29.06 -3.12 10.92
CA GLU A 14 29.76 -3.93 9.91
C GLU A 14 29.02 -5.25 9.63
N SER A 15 28.52 -5.90 10.68
CA SER A 15 27.71 -7.11 10.54
C SER A 15 26.39 -6.85 9.81
N ILE A 16 25.72 -5.71 10.08
CA ILE A 16 24.51 -5.29 9.35
C ILE A 16 24.83 -5.03 7.88
N MET A 17 25.93 -4.34 7.58
CA MET A 17 26.31 -4.04 6.19
C MET A 17 26.77 -5.27 5.41
N ALA A 18 27.32 -6.27 6.10
CA ALA A 18 27.74 -7.53 5.51
C ALA A 18 26.60 -8.54 5.36
N SER A 19 25.48 -8.32 6.06
CA SER A 19 24.31 -9.19 5.93
C SER A 19 23.64 -8.95 4.56
N ASP A 20 23.37 -10.03 3.83
CA ASP A 20 22.60 -10.02 2.57
C ASP A 20 21.08 -9.88 2.83
N ASP A 21 20.73 -9.28 3.98
CA ASP A 21 19.34 -8.97 4.36
C ASP A 21 18.78 -7.76 3.60
N GLY A 22 19.35 -7.45 2.43
CA GLY A 22 18.83 -6.47 1.50
C GLY A 22 17.34 -6.72 1.30
N LEU A 23 16.52 -5.71 1.59
CA LEU A 23 15.08 -5.76 1.44
C LEU A 23 14.74 -6.07 -0.01
N LYS A 24 14.63 -7.38 -0.34
CA LYS A 24 14.23 -7.80 -1.69
C LYS A 24 12.81 -7.30 -1.92
N PRO A 25 12.58 -6.48 -2.95
CA PRO A 25 11.26 -6.02 -3.28
C PRO A 25 10.37 -7.23 -3.61
N ILE A 26 9.12 -7.16 -3.20
CA ILE A 26 8.14 -8.24 -3.48
C ILE A 26 7.65 -8.17 -4.91
N VAL A 27 7.56 -6.97 -5.44
CA VAL A 27 7.43 -6.66 -6.87
C VAL A 27 8.62 -5.81 -7.23
N ASN A 28 9.52 -6.32 -8.07
CA ASN A 28 10.75 -5.63 -8.42
C ASN A 28 10.44 -4.22 -8.95
N ASP A 29 11.25 -3.25 -8.56
CA ASP A 29 11.18 -1.85 -8.98
C ASP A 29 9.86 -1.12 -8.68
N LEU A 30 8.92 -1.78 -7.97
CA LEU A 30 7.62 -1.18 -7.67
C LEU A 30 7.21 -1.25 -6.20
N LEU A 31 7.42 -2.37 -5.53
CA LEU A 31 6.90 -2.60 -4.18
C LEU A 31 7.96 -3.16 -3.24
N ALA A 32 8.58 -2.28 -2.48
CA ALA A 32 9.51 -2.64 -1.41
C ALA A 32 8.78 -3.06 -0.13
N VAL A 33 9.53 -3.61 0.82
CA VAL A 33 9.08 -3.82 2.21
C VAL A 33 8.86 -2.46 2.87
N GLY A 34 7.74 -2.31 3.56
CA GLY A 34 7.37 -1.08 4.25
C GLY A 34 5.91 -0.69 4.04
N LEU A 35 5.56 0.49 4.50
CA LEU A 35 4.23 1.06 4.32
C LEU A 35 4.24 2.04 3.15
N THR A 36 3.57 1.67 2.07
CA THR A 36 3.44 2.48 0.86
C THR A 36 2.04 3.08 0.79
N LEU A 37 1.96 4.39 0.61
CA LEU A 37 0.72 5.13 0.44
C LEU A 37 0.37 5.27 -1.04
N TRP A 38 -0.84 4.87 -1.43
CA TRP A 38 -1.37 5.03 -2.78
C TRP A 38 -2.53 6.03 -2.79
N VAL A 39 -2.31 7.19 -3.40
CA VAL A 39 -3.28 8.29 -3.42
C VAL A 39 -3.82 8.55 -4.83
N GLY A 40 -5.04 9.04 -4.91
CA GLY A 40 -5.67 9.39 -6.20
C GLY A 40 -7.15 9.65 -6.04
N ASP A 41 -7.74 10.27 -7.05
CA ASP A 41 -9.19 10.51 -7.09
C ASP A 41 -9.97 9.18 -7.15
N GLY A 42 -11.26 9.24 -6.87
CA GLY A 42 -12.15 8.11 -7.12
C GLY A 42 -12.04 7.64 -8.57
N TYR A 43 -12.17 6.32 -8.77
CA TYR A 43 -12.06 5.70 -10.11
C TYR A 43 -10.70 5.88 -10.81
N SER A 44 -9.65 6.27 -10.10
CA SER A 44 -8.28 6.36 -10.65
C SER A 44 -7.56 5.01 -10.79
N GLY A 45 -8.21 3.88 -10.55
CA GLY A 45 -7.64 2.55 -10.77
C GLY A 45 -6.85 1.95 -9.62
N LYS A 46 -6.58 2.67 -8.53
CA LYS A 46 -5.76 2.20 -7.39
C LYS A 46 -6.11 0.79 -6.92
N SER A 47 -7.38 0.56 -6.57
CA SER A 47 -7.85 -0.75 -6.12
C SER A 47 -7.67 -1.84 -7.19
N SER A 48 -7.91 -1.51 -8.47
CA SER A 48 -7.76 -2.48 -9.55
C SER A 48 -6.30 -2.91 -9.73
N ILE A 49 -5.37 -1.96 -9.69
CA ILE A 49 -3.94 -2.25 -9.77
C ILE A 49 -3.47 -3.01 -8.54
N ALA A 50 -3.92 -2.62 -7.33
CA ALA A 50 -3.59 -3.35 -6.10
C ALA A 50 -4.07 -4.82 -6.16
N TYR A 51 -5.25 -5.08 -6.70
CA TYR A 51 -5.75 -6.46 -6.89
C TYR A 51 -4.89 -7.24 -7.91
N GLN A 52 -4.47 -6.64 -9.00
CA GLN A 52 -3.59 -7.29 -9.97
C GLN A 52 -2.23 -7.64 -9.35
N ILE A 53 -1.66 -6.78 -8.50
CA ILE A 53 -0.45 -7.10 -7.75
C ILE A 53 -0.67 -8.29 -6.80
N ILE A 54 -1.78 -8.31 -6.05
CA ILE A 54 -2.14 -9.42 -5.18
C ILE A 54 -2.25 -10.73 -5.99
N GLU A 55 -2.89 -10.68 -7.14
CA GLU A 55 -3.02 -11.83 -8.04
C GLU A 55 -1.65 -12.31 -8.53
N ALA A 56 -0.83 -11.41 -9.04
CA ALA A 56 0.51 -11.73 -9.53
C ALA A 56 1.38 -12.35 -8.43
N VAL A 57 1.46 -11.71 -7.26
CA VAL A 57 2.26 -12.20 -6.13
C VAL A 57 1.73 -13.55 -5.60
N SER A 58 0.40 -13.71 -5.44
CA SER A 58 -0.16 -14.97 -4.93
C SER A 58 0.09 -16.15 -5.87
N ASN A 59 0.15 -15.90 -7.17
CA ASN A 59 0.43 -16.90 -8.19
C ASN A 59 1.93 -17.07 -8.48
N GLY A 60 2.77 -16.08 -8.16
CA GLY A 60 4.18 -16.00 -8.56
C GLY A 60 4.35 -15.69 -10.05
N ALA A 61 3.44 -14.88 -10.59
CA ALA A 61 3.44 -14.42 -11.96
C ALA A 61 4.03 -12.99 -12.05
N GLU A 62 4.45 -12.59 -13.23
CA GLU A 62 4.85 -11.20 -13.46
C GLU A 62 3.66 -10.26 -13.35
N PHE A 63 3.85 -9.11 -12.71
CA PHE A 63 2.89 -8.03 -12.71
C PHE A 63 3.04 -7.19 -13.97
N ALA A 64 1.93 -6.91 -14.64
CA ALA A 64 1.86 -6.12 -15.88
C ALA A 64 2.79 -6.62 -17.01
N GLY A 65 3.23 -7.89 -16.97
CA GLY A 65 4.10 -8.49 -17.99
C GLY A 65 5.54 -7.95 -18.02
N GLN A 66 5.96 -7.23 -16.95
CA GLN A 66 7.31 -6.63 -16.90
C GLN A 66 7.92 -6.59 -15.49
N PHE A 67 7.12 -6.70 -14.44
CA PHE A 67 7.64 -6.65 -13.07
C PHE A 67 7.66 -8.05 -12.45
N PRO A 68 8.82 -8.69 -12.32
CA PRO A 68 8.94 -9.98 -11.65
C PRO A 68 8.43 -9.91 -10.21
N THR A 69 7.70 -10.95 -9.77
CA THR A 69 7.23 -11.05 -8.40
C THR A 69 7.77 -12.28 -7.70
N THR A 70 7.90 -12.19 -6.39
CA THR A 70 8.16 -13.37 -5.55
C THR A 70 6.84 -13.95 -5.07
N LYS A 71 6.58 -15.25 -5.37
CA LYS A 71 5.38 -15.94 -4.91
C LYS A 71 5.28 -15.91 -3.39
N ALA A 72 4.18 -15.39 -2.86
CA ALA A 72 3.97 -15.24 -1.43
C ALA A 72 2.48 -15.22 -1.06
N HIS A 73 2.18 -15.42 0.22
CA HIS A 73 0.84 -15.21 0.75
C HIS A 73 0.51 -13.72 0.80
N THR A 74 -0.70 -13.38 0.38
CA THR A 74 -1.21 -12.02 0.24
C THR A 74 -2.52 -11.84 0.97
N MET A 75 -2.83 -10.61 1.40
CA MET A 75 -4.06 -10.30 2.09
C MET A 75 -4.66 -8.97 1.62
N ILE A 76 -5.98 -8.91 1.55
CA ILE A 76 -6.72 -7.66 1.31
C ILE A 76 -7.67 -7.41 2.48
N ILE A 77 -7.65 -6.19 2.99
CA ILE A 77 -8.68 -5.62 3.86
C ILE A 77 -9.49 -4.66 2.98
N GLN A 78 -10.69 -5.11 2.54
CA GLN A 78 -11.57 -4.34 1.67
C GLN A 78 -12.69 -3.71 2.49
N LEU A 79 -12.66 -2.40 2.65
CA LEU A 79 -13.61 -1.64 3.46
C LEU A 79 -14.43 -0.63 2.62
N ASP A 80 -13.93 -0.26 1.43
CA ASP A 80 -14.54 0.81 0.63
C ASP A 80 -15.78 0.35 -0.14
N GLU A 81 -15.81 -0.93 -0.53
CA GLU A 81 -16.91 -1.50 -1.31
C GLU A 81 -17.61 -2.62 -0.54
N PRO A 82 -18.97 -2.70 -0.60
CA PRO A 82 -19.70 -3.86 -0.13
C PRO A 82 -19.25 -5.15 -0.83
N LYS A 83 -19.27 -6.27 -0.12
CA LYS A 83 -18.86 -7.59 -0.63
C LYS A 83 -19.48 -7.96 -1.99
N ALA A 84 -20.75 -7.59 -2.21
CA ALA A 84 -21.43 -7.87 -3.47
C ALA A 84 -20.80 -7.11 -4.65
N ASN A 85 -20.47 -5.82 -4.44
CA ASN A 85 -19.84 -4.98 -5.46
C ASN A 85 -18.41 -5.43 -5.77
N ALA A 86 -17.62 -5.72 -4.73
CA ALA A 86 -16.29 -6.28 -4.90
C ALA A 86 -16.31 -7.58 -5.72
N LYS A 87 -17.24 -8.50 -5.41
CA LYS A 87 -17.42 -9.75 -6.17
C LYS A 87 -17.77 -9.51 -7.66
N GLN A 88 -18.63 -8.52 -7.95
CA GLN A 88 -18.96 -8.18 -9.34
C GLN A 88 -17.77 -7.60 -10.09
N LYS A 89 -17.00 -6.71 -9.45
CA LYS A 89 -15.76 -6.13 -9.97
C LYS A 89 -14.74 -7.23 -10.29
N TRP A 90 -14.49 -8.16 -9.37
CA TRP A 90 -13.55 -9.26 -9.58
C TRP A 90 -13.95 -10.17 -10.72
N ARG A 91 -15.24 -10.47 -10.89
CA ARG A 91 -15.74 -11.23 -12.04
C ARG A 91 -15.43 -10.52 -13.37
N ARG A 92 -15.64 -9.19 -13.44
CA ARG A 92 -15.33 -8.40 -14.63
C ARG A 92 -13.84 -8.36 -14.94
N MET A 93 -13.00 -8.33 -13.91
CA MET A 93 -11.54 -8.35 -14.04
C MET A 93 -10.98 -9.74 -14.30
N GLN A 94 -11.81 -10.78 -14.27
CA GLN A 94 -11.39 -12.18 -14.28
C GLN A 94 -10.38 -12.51 -13.17
N TYR A 95 -10.50 -11.82 -12.03
CA TYR A 95 -9.60 -11.88 -10.89
C TYR A 95 -9.54 -13.30 -10.31
N ASN A 96 -8.35 -13.89 -10.33
CA ASN A 96 -8.11 -15.26 -9.93
C ASN A 96 -6.82 -15.44 -9.13
N PRO A 97 -6.75 -14.89 -7.90
CA PRO A 97 -5.60 -15.10 -7.02
C PRO A 97 -5.53 -16.56 -6.57
N ASN A 98 -4.32 -17.03 -6.30
CA ASN A 98 -4.12 -18.37 -5.74
C ASN A 98 -4.79 -18.49 -4.36
N ARG A 99 -5.77 -19.39 -4.23
CA ARG A 99 -6.61 -19.50 -3.03
C ARG A 99 -5.84 -19.91 -1.77
N GLU A 100 -4.76 -20.62 -1.91
CA GLU A 100 -3.90 -21.03 -0.79
C GLU A 100 -3.02 -19.87 -0.28
N ASN A 101 -2.72 -18.94 -1.17
CA ASN A 101 -1.85 -17.79 -0.90
C ASN A 101 -2.62 -16.46 -0.82
N PHE A 102 -3.93 -16.51 -0.59
CA PHE A 102 -4.76 -15.30 -0.58
C PHE A 102 -5.81 -15.33 0.52
N LYS A 103 -5.92 -14.23 1.25
CA LYS A 103 -6.99 -13.98 2.23
C LYS A 103 -7.62 -12.62 2.01
N ILE A 104 -8.94 -12.52 2.23
CA ILE A 104 -9.65 -11.25 2.20
C ILE A 104 -10.52 -11.07 3.44
N LEU A 105 -10.51 -9.83 3.96
CA LEU A 105 -11.34 -9.38 5.06
C LEU A 105 -12.23 -8.22 4.59
N PHE A 106 -13.51 -8.24 4.98
CA PHE A 106 -14.48 -7.16 4.69
C PHE A 106 -14.86 -6.36 5.94
N ASN A 107 -14.22 -6.64 7.05
CA ASN A 107 -14.36 -5.92 8.30
C ASN A 107 -13.01 -5.83 8.98
N PHE A 108 -12.65 -4.63 9.41
CA PHE A 108 -11.43 -4.38 10.16
C PHE A 108 -11.57 -3.07 10.94
N HIS A 109 -11.07 -3.06 12.15
CA HIS A 109 -11.00 -1.88 13.01
C HIS A 109 -9.55 -1.73 13.51
N PRO A 110 -9.02 -0.51 13.72
CA PRO A 110 -7.65 -0.28 14.20
C PRO A 110 -7.26 -1.03 15.47
N LEU A 111 -8.21 -1.33 16.34
CA LEU A 111 -7.99 -2.15 17.54
C LEU A 111 -7.69 -3.63 17.24
N MET A 112 -7.99 -4.10 16.01
CA MET A 112 -7.74 -5.49 15.58
C MET A 112 -6.31 -5.71 15.03
N ILE A 113 -5.42 -4.72 15.14
CA ILE A 113 -4.01 -4.90 14.71
C ILE A 113 -3.34 -6.11 15.37
N PRO A 114 -3.52 -6.42 16.66
CA PRO A 114 -2.92 -7.62 17.26
C PRO A 114 -3.40 -8.93 16.63
N GLU A 115 -4.67 -9.03 16.24
CA GLU A 115 -5.25 -10.18 15.54
C GLU A 115 -4.75 -10.26 14.09
N LEU A 116 -4.67 -9.11 13.41
CA LEU A 116 -4.08 -9.01 12.08
C LEU A 116 -2.63 -9.49 12.08
N GLU A 117 -1.85 -9.08 13.09
CA GLU A 117 -0.45 -9.50 13.24
C GLU A 117 -0.34 -11.03 13.39
N LYS A 118 -1.21 -11.66 14.20
CA LYS A 118 -1.26 -13.12 14.32
C LYS A 118 -1.57 -13.79 12.98
N ASP A 119 -2.50 -13.24 12.21
CA ASP A 119 -2.84 -13.74 10.89
C ASP A 119 -1.67 -13.61 9.89
N ILE A 120 -0.97 -12.47 9.91
CA ILE A 120 0.22 -12.24 9.09
C ILE A 120 1.30 -13.28 9.38
N VAL A 121 1.59 -13.51 10.66
CA VAL A 121 2.60 -14.49 11.09
C VAL A 121 2.18 -15.91 10.72
N LYS A 122 0.93 -16.28 11.03
CA LYS A 122 0.41 -17.63 10.76
C LYS A 122 0.48 -18.01 9.29
N ASN A 123 0.17 -17.08 8.39
CA ASN A 123 0.12 -17.33 6.95
C ASN A 123 1.43 -16.93 6.24
N ASN A 124 2.41 -16.39 6.95
CA ASN A 124 3.62 -15.77 6.35
C ASN A 124 3.26 -14.78 5.25
N THR A 125 2.29 -13.90 5.53
CA THR A 125 1.83 -12.87 4.59
C THR A 125 2.96 -11.91 4.25
N LYS A 126 3.16 -11.61 2.97
CA LYS A 126 4.19 -10.69 2.49
C LYS A 126 3.63 -9.42 1.86
N VAL A 127 2.39 -9.46 1.36
CA VAL A 127 1.71 -8.25 0.87
C VAL A 127 0.35 -8.12 1.54
N LEU A 128 0.09 -6.94 2.09
CA LEU A 128 -1.18 -6.54 2.65
C LEU A 128 -1.69 -5.29 1.92
N VAL A 129 -2.91 -5.34 1.40
CA VAL A 129 -3.60 -4.16 0.86
C VAL A 129 -4.69 -3.74 1.83
N ILE A 130 -4.78 -2.45 2.14
CA ILE A 130 -5.86 -1.84 2.91
C ILE A 130 -6.61 -0.85 2.02
N ASP A 131 -7.82 -1.18 1.64
CA ASP A 131 -8.68 -0.39 0.73
C ASP A 131 -10.02 -0.06 1.43
N SER A 132 -10.17 1.12 2.02
CA SER A 132 -9.26 2.26 2.04
C SER A 132 -9.05 2.81 3.46
N LEU A 133 -8.03 3.65 3.65
CA LEU A 133 -7.73 4.33 4.91
C LEU A 133 -8.94 5.12 5.43
N LEU A 134 -9.66 5.80 4.53
CA LEU A 134 -10.81 6.64 4.92
C LEU A 134 -11.89 5.86 5.66
N ARG A 135 -12.08 4.58 5.35
CA ARG A 135 -13.07 3.72 6.01
C ARG A 135 -12.62 3.14 7.35
N LEU A 136 -11.31 3.20 7.63
CA LEU A 136 -10.78 2.85 8.94
C LEU A 136 -11.07 3.91 10.01
N VAL A 137 -11.47 5.11 9.60
CA VAL A 137 -11.69 6.27 10.46
C VAL A 137 -12.96 6.15 11.31
N ASP A 138 -13.86 5.20 11.04
CA ASP A 138 -15.08 4.97 11.85
C ASP A 138 -14.78 4.67 13.36
N GLY A 139 -13.50 4.48 13.72
CA GLY A 139 -13.02 4.36 15.10
C GLY A 139 -12.02 5.44 15.53
N ILE A 140 -11.72 6.40 14.65
CA ILE A 140 -10.81 7.53 14.89
C ILE A 140 -11.63 8.80 14.68
N GLN A 141 -11.69 9.66 15.68
CA GLN A 141 -12.57 10.84 15.65
C GLN A 141 -12.29 11.81 14.50
N ASP A 142 -11.05 11.89 14.05
CA ASP A 142 -10.65 12.75 12.94
C ASP A 142 -9.44 12.19 12.19
N ILE A 143 -9.50 12.19 10.85
CA ILE A 143 -8.39 11.81 9.98
C ILE A 143 -7.18 12.76 10.12
N CYS A 144 -7.39 13.95 10.63
CA CYS A 144 -6.35 14.93 10.93
C CYS A 144 -5.76 14.79 12.34
N SER A 145 -6.24 13.83 13.14
CA SER A 145 -5.85 13.68 14.54
C SER A 145 -4.47 13.05 14.73
N ALA A 146 -3.90 13.22 15.92
CA ALA A 146 -2.69 12.52 16.36
C ALA A 146 -2.90 10.99 16.41
N GLU A 147 -4.13 10.53 16.63
CA GLU A 147 -4.50 9.11 16.65
C GLU A 147 -4.29 8.47 15.28
N MET A 148 -4.58 9.20 14.20
CA MET A 148 -4.24 8.76 12.85
C MET A 148 -2.74 8.57 12.68
N GLY A 149 -1.93 9.50 13.20
CA GLY A 149 -0.47 9.37 13.20
C GLY A 149 0.01 8.12 13.93
N LEU A 150 -0.57 7.82 15.10
CA LEU A 150 -0.27 6.59 15.85
C LEU A 150 -0.68 5.32 15.09
N PHE A 151 -1.80 5.35 14.39
CA PHE A 151 -2.25 4.22 13.58
C PHE A 151 -1.28 3.96 12.40
N ILE A 152 -0.90 5.00 11.65
CA ILE A 152 0.09 4.91 10.58
C ILE A 152 1.44 4.39 11.10
N TYR A 153 1.88 4.88 12.25
CA TYR A 153 3.09 4.40 12.91
C TYR A 153 3.01 2.90 13.26
N ARG A 154 1.87 2.43 13.77
CA ARG A 154 1.66 0.99 14.07
C ARG A 154 1.71 0.14 12.81
N LEU A 155 1.11 0.59 11.70
CA LEU A 155 1.18 -0.13 10.42
C LEU A 155 2.62 -0.19 9.90
N ASN A 156 3.37 0.92 9.99
CA ASN A 156 4.76 0.95 9.57
C ASN A 156 5.64 0.02 10.41
N ASN A 157 5.44 0.00 11.73
CA ASN A 157 6.12 -0.96 12.62
C ASN A 157 5.76 -2.41 12.29
N LEU A 158 4.50 -2.69 11.95
CA LEU A 158 4.05 -4.02 11.54
C LEU A 158 4.76 -4.45 10.26
N ALA A 159 4.85 -3.55 9.28
CA ALA A 159 5.54 -3.78 8.02
C ALA A 159 7.02 -4.11 8.24
N SER A 160 7.72 -3.27 9.01
CA SER A 160 9.15 -3.46 9.31
C SER A 160 9.43 -4.71 10.13
N LYS A 161 8.59 -4.97 11.16
CA LYS A 161 8.78 -6.11 12.07
C LYS A 161 8.68 -7.46 11.38
N HIS A 162 7.81 -7.57 10.37
CA HIS A 162 7.52 -8.84 9.68
C HIS A 162 8.06 -8.89 8.25
N ASN A 163 8.82 -7.89 7.83
CA ASN A 163 9.33 -7.77 6.47
C ASN A 163 8.22 -7.98 5.42
N ILE A 164 7.17 -7.15 5.52
CA ILE A 164 6.03 -7.17 4.61
C ILE A 164 5.84 -5.83 3.92
N SER A 165 5.23 -5.84 2.76
CA SER A 165 4.78 -4.64 2.06
C SER A 165 3.32 -4.39 2.38
N ILE A 166 2.99 -3.20 2.87
CA ILE A 166 1.62 -2.75 3.11
C ILE A 166 1.28 -1.66 2.12
N ILE A 167 0.30 -1.89 1.26
CA ILE A 167 -0.27 -0.88 0.37
C ILE A 167 -1.49 -0.28 1.06
N LEU A 168 -1.41 1.00 1.39
CA LEU A 168 -2.49 1.76 2.00
C LEU A 168 -3.14 2.67 0.97
N ILE A 169 -4.34 2.34 0.53
CA ILE A 169 -5.08 3.14 -0.45
C ILE A 169 -5.79 4.30 0.26
N HIS A 170 -5.64 5.49 -0.33
CA HIS A 170 -6.21 6.71 0.21
C HIS A 170 -6.67 7.67 -0.88
N HIS A 171 -7.36 8.74 -0.48
CA HIS A 171 -7.98 9.70 -1.37
C HIS A 171 -7.23 11.05 -1.36
N LEU A 172 -7.48 11.84 -2.39
CA LEU A 172 -7.05 13.23 -2.48
C LEU A 172 -8.14 14.16 -1.98
N ASN A 173 -7.76 15.37 -1.60
CA ASN A 173 -8.68 16.46 -1.27
C ASN A 173 -9.65 16.72 -2.43
N ARG A 174 -10.91 16.98 -2.12
CA ARG A 174 -11.88 17.41 -3.14
C ARG A 174 -11.45 18.72 -3.74
N LYS A 175 -11.42 18.81 -5.08
CA LYS A 175 -11.20 20.06 -5.78
C LYS A 175 -12.52 20.83 -5.98
N PRO A 176 -12.46 22.19 -6.07
CA PRO A 176 -13.57 22.96 -6.62
C PRO A 176 -13.91 22.48 -8.03
N GLN A 177 -15.20 22.41 -8.36
CA GLN A 177 -15.80 21.73 -9.53
C GLN A 177 -15.25 22.12 -10.94
N LYS A 178 -14.35 23.09 -11.05
CA LYS A 178 -13.88 23.61 -12.34
C LYS A 178 -12.38 23.48 -12.60
N GLN A 179 -11.63 22.86 -11.71
CA GLN A 179 -10.17 22.69 -11.90
C GLN A 179 -9.80 21.26 -12.20
N GLU A 180 -9.34 21.02 -13.42
CA GLU A 180 -8.65 19.77 -13.74
C GLU A 180 -7.32 19.70 -12.96
N ARG A 181 -7.06 18.55 -12.36
CA ARG A 181 -5.81 18.30 -11.64
C ARG A 181 -4.73 17.98 -12.67
N ARG A 182 -3.81 18.90 -12.89
CA ARG A 182 -2.71 18.69 -13.86
C ARG A 182 -1.58 17.87 -13.27
N VAL A 183 -1.23 18.14 -12.00
CA VAL A 183 -0.17 17.42 -11.26
C VAL A 183 -0.64 17.19 -9.85
N VAL A 184 -0.44 15.99 -9.33
CA VAL A 184 -0.71 15.65 -7.94
C VAL A 184 0.55 15.87 -7.11
N THR A 185 0.40 16.53 -5.96
CA THR A 185 1.46 16.80 -4.99
C THR A 185 1.08 16.26 -3.61
N LYS A 186 2.02 16.27 -2.67
CA LYS A 186 1.75 15.89 -1.26
C LYS A 186 0.63 16.70 -0.61
N ASP A 187 0.47 17.97 -1.01
CA ASP A 187 -0.52 18.90 -0.44
C ASP A 187 -1.96 18.59 -0.92
N ASP A 188 -2.08 17.75 -1.95
CA ASP A 188 -3.36 17.25 -2.42
C ASP A 188 -3.89 16.07 -1.60
N ILE A 189 -3.08 15.47 -0.72
CA ILE A 189 -3.47 14.29 0.07
C ILE A 189 -4.47 14.69 1.15
N TYR A 190 -5.59 13.97 1.22
CA TYR A 190 -6.63 14.24 2.22
C TYR A 190 -6.17 13.88 3.63
N GLY A 191 -6.42 14.77 4.59
CA GLY A 191 -6.18 14.53 6.00
C GLY A 191 -4.82 15.04 6.51
N SER A 192 -4.31 14.37 7.54
CA SER A 192 -3.13 14.80 8.28
C SER A 192 -1.83 14.59 7.50
N GLY A 193 -0.89 15.54 7.63
CA GLY A 193 0.49 15.36 7.18
C GLY A 193 1.19 14.13 7.78
N TYR A 194 0.72 13.61 8.91
CA TYR A 194 1.20 12.34 9.49
C TYR A 194 0.99 11.14 8.57
N ILE A 195 -0.05 11.14 7.72
CA ILE A 195 -0.33 10.07 6.78
C ILE A 195 0.83 9.97 5.77
N TYR A 196 1.17 11.06 5.12
CA TYR A 196 2.29 11.12 4.18
C TYR A 196 3.65 10.91 4.85
N ASN A 197 3.88 11.62 5.98
CA ASN A 197 5.17 11.57 6.66
C ASN A 197 5.47 10.21 7.27
N GLY A 198 4.46 9.49 7.74
CA GLY A 198 4.58 8.18 8.40
C GLY A 198 4.76 7.00 7.44
N THR A 199 4.62 7.19 6.13
CA THR A 199 4.83 6.13 5.13
C THR A 199 6.25 6.13 4.57
N SER A 200 6.72 4.99 4.06
CA SER A 200 8.04 4.86 3.41
C SER A 200 7.98 5.47 2.01
N ASP A 201 7.01 5.07 1.22
CA ASP A 201 6.83 5.51 -0.15
C ASP A 201 5.43 6.08 -0.36
N CYS A 202 5.26 6.89 -1.39
CA CYS A 202 3.96 7.44 -1.78
C CYS A 202 3.85 7.52 -3.29
N TYR A 203 2.81 6.90 -3.84
CA TYR A 203 2.49 6.96 -5.26
C TYR A 203 1.16 7.67 -5.48
N ALA A 204 1.13 8.57 -6.47
CA ALA A 204 -0.08 9.22 -6.93
C ALA A 204 -0.58 8.59 -8.22
N PHE A 205 -1.88 8.33 -8.26
CA PHE A 205 -2.56 7.71 -9.39
C PHE A 205 -3.56 8.67 -9.99
N TRP A 206 -3.47 8.91 -11.31
CA TRP A 206 -4.50 9.60 -12.06
C TRP A 206 -4.57 9.07 -13.49
N ARG A 207 -5.62 9.44 -14.18
CA ARG A 207 -5.78 9.13 -15.59
C ARG A 207 -5.80 10.42 -16.40
N LYS A 208 -5.17 10.40 -17.55
CA LYS A 208 -5.18 11.46 -18.54
C LYS A 208 -5.86 10.94 -19.81
N LYS A 209 -6.68 11.75 -20.42
CA LYS A 209 -7.19 11.48 -21.75
C LYS A 209 -6.57 12.52 -22.67
N GLU A 210 -5.85 12.06 -23.67
CA GLU A 210 -5.32 12.95 -24.71
C GLU A 210 -6.44 13.36 -25.65
N GLU A 211 -6.32 14.55 -26.23
CA GLU A 211 -7.32 15.07 -27.17
C GLU A 211 -7.38 14.16 -28.39
N GLY A 212 -8.59 13.67 -28.73
CA GLY A 212 -8.80 12.70 -29.82
C GLY A 212 -8.54 11.23 -29.47
N ALA A 213 -7.99 10.90 -28.31
CA ALA A 213 -7.80 9.51 -27.91
C ALA A 213 -9.11 8.86 -27.48
N SER A 214 -9.32 7.58 -27.84
CA SER A 214 -10.45 6.76 -27.37
C SER A 214 -10.23 6.25 -25.96
N GLU A 215 -8.98 6.09 -25.53
CA GLU A 215 -8.57 5.46 -24.28
C GLU A 215 -7.93 6.44 -23.31
N TYR A 216 -7.90 6.05 -22.04
CA TYR A 216 -7.22 6.79 -20.99
C TYR A 216 -5.83 6.20 -20.76
N THR A 217 -4.83 7.07 -20.62
CA THR A 217 -3.52 6.71 -20.08
C THR A 217 -3.55 6.81 -18.56
N TRP A 218 -3.12 5.74 -17.90
CA TRP A 218 -2.94 5.70 -16.46
C TRP A 218 -1.55 6.21 -16.11
N ILE A 219 -1.48 7.15 -15.17
CA ILE A 219 -0.22 7.73 -14.73
C ILE A 219 -0.03 7.35 -13.28
N LEU A 220 1.13 6.77 -13.00
CA LEU A 220 1.65 6.49 -11.68
C LEU A 220 2.87 7.40 -11.47
N LYS A 221 2.81 8.28 -10.47
CA LYS A 221 3.92 9.15 -10.11
C LYS A 221 4.39 8.85 -8.70
N ASN A 222 5.70 8.69 -8.53
CA ASN A 222 6.31 8.61 -7.23
C ASN A 222 6.38 10.02 -6.60
N LEU A 223 5.76 10.21 -5.44
CA LEU A 223 5.81 11.43 -4.64
C LEU A 223 6.83 11.34 -3.50
N LYS A 224 7.27 10.13 -3.15
CA LYS A 224 8.20 9.86 -2.06
C LYS A 224 8.76 8.44 -2.19
N ALA A 225 10.06 8.31 -2.21
CA ALA A 225 10.78 7.04 -2.37
C ALA A 225 11.87 6.87 -1.30
N ARG A 226 11.49 6.51 -0.07
CA ARG A 226 12.46 6.19 0.99
C ARG A 226 13.03 4.77 0.86
N SER A 227 12.33 3.88 0.16
CA SER A 227 12.79 2.53 -0.12
C SER A 227 13.94 2.47 -1.15
N GLY A 228 14.23 3.59 -1.81
CA GLY A 228 15.22 3.66 -2.87
C GLY A 228 14.70 3.25 -4.26
N ILE A 229 13.41 2.92 -4.39
CA ILE A 229 12.77 2.74 -5.70
C ILE A 229 12.50 4.13 -6.27
N VAL A 230 13.36 4.59 -7.15
CA VAL A 230 13.28 5.91 -7.80
C VAL A 230 12.97 5.70 -9.27
N ASP A 231 12.06 6.49 -9.85
CA ASP A 231 11.92 6.58 -11.31
C ASP A 231 13.19 7.23 -11.87
N GLU A 232 13.86 6.55 -12.82
CA GLU A 232 15.10 7.05 -13.44
C GLU A 232 14.88 8.26 -14.37
N ASP A 233 13.64 8.72 -14.55
CA ASP A 233 13.23 9.81 -15.44
C ASP A 233 12.93 11.12 -14.65
N GLU A 234 13.94 11.68 -13.96
CA GLU A 234 13.97 13.09 -13.57
C GLU A 234 15.13 13.83 -14.21
#